data_49a73a1d49cf1eb228962ba494cf6656
#
_entry.id   49a73a1d49cf1eb228962ba494cf6656
#
_cell.length_a   1.000
_cell.length_b   1.000
_cell.length_c   1.000
_cell.angle_alpha   90.00
_cell.angle_beta   90.00
_cell.angle_gamma   90.00
#
_symmetry.space_group_name_H-M   'P 1'
#
loop_
_entity.id
_entity.type
_entity.pdbx_description
1 polymer ?
#
loop_
_entity_poly.entity_id
_entity_poly.type
_entity_poly.pdbx_seq_one_letter_code
_entity_poly.pdbx_strand_id
1 'polypeptide(L)'
;MLGWAVLVNAAEITDDMRARAADAGVVIEYPHDPKRPYQSTDYLLRDTNVRYMQGLRYASVFQLGDAFEMFLLGARRGHALSQIHLGKYYANGQGTEVDLVEAYKWFRLSDEPNADYYMDVLADQLTAGEVAEAEQRARDFVGTYE
;
A
#
# COMPACT_ATOMS: atom_id res chain seq x y z
N MET A 1 26.51 8.26 18.00
CA MET A 1 26.63 6.80 17.88
C MET A 1 25.59 6.29 16.90
N LEU A 2 26.02 5.69 15.81
CA LEU A 2 25.12 5.05 14.87
C LEU A 2 24.68 3.70 15.48
N GLY A 3 23.45 3.61 15.95
CA GLY A 3 22.86 2.34 16.37
C GLY A 3 22.69 1.40 15.17
N TRP A 4 23.15 0.17 15.31
CA TRP A 4 22.95 -0.86 14.32
C TRP A 4 21.54 -1.42 14.50
N ALA A 5 20.69 -1.28 13.50
CA ALA A 5 19.40 -1.98 13.46
C ALA A 5 19.59 -3.37 12.86
N VAL A 6 19.23 -4.41 13.60
CA VAL A 6 19.23 -5.77 13.11
C VAL A 6 17.79 -6.18 12.84
N LEU A 7 17.50 -6.47 11.58
CA LEU A 7 16.20 -7.03 11.18
C LEU A 7 16.21 -8.54 11.42
N VAL A 8 15.37 -9.00 12.34
CA VAL A 8 15.23 -10.41 12.69
C VAL A 8 13.76 -10.84 12.69
N ASN A 9 13.51 -12.10 12.43
CA ASN A 9 12.16 -12.64 12.48
C ASN A 9 11.63 -12.61 13.92
N ALA A 10 10.48 -11.98 14.14
CA ALA A 10 9.90 -11.76 15.47
C ALA A 10 9.64 -13.04 16.26
N ALA A 11 9.48 -14.19 15.59
CA ALA A 11 9.26 -15.48 16.23
C ALA A 11 10.52 -16.07 16.91
N GLU A 12 11.70 -15.54 16.60
CA GLU A 12 12.98 -16.08 17.05
C GLU A 12 13.64 -15.26 18.17
N ILE A 13 13.03 -14.16 18.58
CA ILE A 13 13.65 -13.25 19.56
C ILE A 13 13.04 -13.43 20.94
N THR A 14 13.88 -13.85 21.87
CA THR A 14 13.54 -13.94 23.28
C THR A 14 13.71 -12.61 24.00
N ASP A 15 13.06 -12.45 25.15
CA ASP A 15 13.20 -11.24 25.97
C ASP A 15 14.66 -11.04 26.48
N ASP A 16 15.39 -12.14 26.69
CA ASP A 16 16.81 -12.08 27.01
C ASP A 16 17.63 -11.49 25.86
N MET A 17 17.35 -11.88 24.63
CA MET A 17 18.02 -11.30 23.46
C MET A 17 17.73 -9.80 23.31
N ARG A 18 16.52 -9.35 23.64
CA ARG A 18 16.17 -7.92 23.64
C ARG A 18 16.96 -7.14 24.69
N ALA A 19 17.02 -7.67 25.91
CA ALA A 19 17.76 -7.02 26.99
C ALA A 19 19.24 -6.89 26.64
N ARG A 20 19.85 -7.93 26.09
CA ARG A 20 21.28 -7.92 25.68
C ARG A 20 21.54 -6.98 24.51
N ALA A 21 20.60 -6.87 23.57
CA ALA A 21 20.71 -5.93 22.46
C ALA A 21 20.60 -4.49 22.95
N ALA A 22 19.68 -4.20 23.87
CA ALA A 22 19.53 -2.88 24.48
C ALA A 22 20.80 -2.45 25.25
N ASP A 23 21.39 -3.36 26.01
CA ASP A 23 22.65 -3.11 26.73
C ASP A 23 23.82 -2.84 25.77
N ALA A 24 23.77 -3.45 24.58
CA ALA A 24 24.77 -3.21 23.53
C ALA A 24 24.47 -1.98 22.66
N GLY A 25 23.39 -1.24 22.93
CA GLY A 25 22.96 -0.09 22.13
C GLY A 25 22.39 -0.47 20.76
N VAL A 26 21.96 -1.73 20.60
CA VAL A 26 21.35 -2.24 19.36
C VAL A 26 19.84 -2.18 19.49
N VAL A 27 19.20 -1.48 18.57
CA VAL A 27 17.74 -1.48 18.45
C VAL A 27 17.33 -2.64 17.58
N ILE A 28 16.55 -3.58 18.15
CA ILE A 28 15.95 -4.66 17.39
C ILE A 28 14.61 -4.18 16.85
N GLU A 29 14.55 -3.93 15.56
CA GLU A 29 13.31 -3.57 14.87
C GLU A 29 12.64 -4.84 14.32
N TYR A 30 11.36 -4.97 14.64
CA TYR A 30 10.55 -6.09 14.17
C TYR A 30 9.88 -5.74 12.85
N PRO A 31 10.07 -6.54 11.83
CA PRO A 31 9.29 -6.39 10.63
C PRO A 31 7.79 -6.69 10.86
N HIS A 32 7.48 -7.50 11.87
CA HIS A 32 6.12 -7.93 12.15
C HIS A 32 5.96 -8.37 13.60
N ASP A 33 5.11 -7.71 14.35
CA ASP A 33 4.62 -8.17 15.65
C ASP A 33 3.22 -8.79 15.45
N PRO A 34 3.02 -10.10 15.71
CA PRO A 34 1.72 -10.74 15.58
C PRO A 34 0.63 -10.11 16.45
N LYS A 35 1.02 -9.45 17.55
CA LYS A 35 0.11 -8.76 18.46
C LYS A 35 -0.10 -7.29 18.10
N ARG A 36 0.83 -6.72 17.34
CA ARG A 36 0.83 -5.32 16.91
C ARG A 36 1.43 -5.26 15.50
N PRO A 37 0.74 -5.84 14.53
CA PRO A 37 1.20 -5.78 13.16
C PRO A 37 1.41 -4.30 12.79
N TYR A 38 2.55 -4.01 12.18
CA TYR A 38 2.82 -2.70 11.57
C TYR A 38 3.14 -1.53 12.52
N GLN A 39 3.76 -1.79 13.67
CA GLN A 39 4.30 -0.71 14.50
C GLN A 39 5.59 -0.08 13.96
N SER A 40 6.32 -0.77 13.09
CA SER A 40 7.48 -0.21 12.40
C SER A 40 7.04 0.42 11.08
N THR A 41 6.83 1.73 11.07
CA THR A 41 6.55 2.51 9.85
C THR A 41 7.60 2.27 8.77
N ASP A 42 8.85 2.10 9.15
CA ASP A 42 9.94 1.90 8.20
C ASP A 42 9.86 0.56 7.47
N TYR A 43 9.42 -0.49 8.16
CA TYR A 43 9.22 -1.79 7.52
C TYR A 43 8.04 -1.76 6.55
N LEU A 44 6.92 -1.16 6.95
CA LEU A 44 5.76 -0.98 6.09
C LEU A 44 6.10 -0.19 4.83
N LEU A 45 6.80 0.93 4.99
CA LEU A 45 7.25 1.74 3.87
C LEU A 45 8.18 0.94 2.96
N ARG A 46 9.08 0.15 3.52
CA ARG A 46 10.01 -0.68 2.75
C ARG A 46 9.28 -1.78 1.99
N ASP A 47 8.40 -2.53 2.65
CA ASP A 47 7.65 -3.62 2.01
C ASP A 47 6.68 -3.10 0.94
N THR A 48 5.96 -2.03 1.22
CA THR A 48 5.06 -1.41 0.25
C THR A 48 5.82 -0.81 -0.94
N ASN A 49 6.98 -0.21 -0.71
CA ASN A 49 7.85 0.28 -1.79
C ASN A 49 8.39 -0.88 -2.64
N VAL A 50 8.78 -2.00 -2.03
CA VAL A 50 9.21 -3.21 -2.76
C VAL A 50 8.06 -3.73 -3.64
N ARG A 51 6.85 -3.83 -3.10
CA ARG A 51 5.65 -4.25 -3.87
C ARG A 51 5.35 -3.31 -5.02
N TYR A 52 5.43 -2.01 -4.78
CA TYR A 52 5.25 -1.00 -5.81
C TYR A 52 6.28 -1.15 -6.94
N MET A 53 7.56 -1.30 -6.60
CA MET A 53 8.63 -1.50 -7.58
C MET A 53 8.47 -2.81 -8.36
N GLN A 54 8.01 -3.87 -7.72
CA GLN A 54 7.65 -5.12 -8.40
C GLN A 54 6.49 -4.92 -9.38
N GLY A 55 5.47 -4.17 -8.98
CA GLY A 55 4.35 -3.80 -9.84
C GLY A 55 4.81 -3.06 -11.10
N LEU A 56 5.69 -2.08 -10.96
CA LEU A 56 6.27 -1.37 -12.10
C LEU A 56 7.09 -2.29 -13.03
N ARG A 57 7.84 -3.24 -12.47
CA ARG A 57 8.60 -4.23 -13.27
C ARG A 57 7.67 -5.13 -14.06
N TYR A 58 6.61 -5.66 -13.45
CA TYR A 58 5.61 -6.46 -14.16
C TYR A 58 4.92 -5.63 -15.26
N ALA A 59 4.54 -4.40 -14.96
CA ALA A 59 3.93 -3.50 -15.94
C ALA A 59 4.84 -3.25 -17.15
N SER A 60 6.16 -3.09 -16.93
CA SER A 60 7.13 -2.84 -17.99
C SER A 60 7.29 -3.98 -19.00
N VAL A 61 6.92 -5.19 -18.61
CA VAL A 61 6.90 -6.38 -19.47
C VAL A 61 5.48 -6.85 -19.82
N PHE A 62 4.50 -5.97 -19.64
CA PHE A 62 3.08 -6.21 -19.94
C PHE A 62 2.44 -7.39 -19.18
N GLN A 63 3.00 -7.78 -18.06
CA GLN A 63 2.37 -8.73 -17.12
C GLN A 63 1.39 -7.96 -16.22
N LEU A 64 0.28 -7.52 -16.83
CA LEU A 64 -0.63 -6.56 -16.20
C LEU A 64 -1.40 -7.17 -15.02
N GLY A 65 -1.71 -8.47 -15.05
CA GLY A 65 -2.34 -9.15 -13.92
C GLY A 65 -1.43 -9.19 -12.68
N ASP A 66 -0.16 -9.54 -12.87
CA ASP A 66 0.81 -9.56 -11.77
C ASP A 66 1.10 -8.15 -11.25
N ALA A 67 1.18 -7.16 -12.15
CA ALA A 67 1.31 -5.75 -11.78
C ALA A 67 0.12 -5.27 -10.94
N PHE A 68 -1.10 -5.61 -11.37
CA PHE A 68 -2.33 -5.30 -10.64
C PHE A 68 -2.27 -5.85 -9.19
N GLU A 69 -1.91 -7.12 -9.02
CA GLU A 69 -1.78 -7.74 -7.69
C GLU A 69 -0.77 -7.00 -6.80
N MET A 70 0.37 -6.60 -7.34
CA MET A 70 1.37 -5.85 -6.58
C MET A 70 0.87 -4.46 -6.18
N PHE A 71 0.22 -3.73 -7.09
CA PHE A 71 -0.37 -2.43 -6.76
C PHE A 71 -1.53 -2.56 -5.76
N LEU A 72 -2.35 -3.61 -5.88
CA LEU A 72 -3.43 -3.88 -4.93
C LEU A 72 -2.90 -4.11 -3.51
N LEU A 73 -1.83 -4.89 -3.35
CA LEU A 73 -1.20 -5.12 -2.05
C LEU A 73 -0.67 -3.81 -1.44
N GLY A 74 0.03 -2.98 -2.22
CA GLY A 74 0.52 -1.69 -1.77
C GLY A 74 -0.61 -0.71 -1.45
N ALA A 75 -1.62 -0.63 -2.31
CA ALA A 75 -2.77 0.27 -2.15
C ALA A 75 -3.59 -0.05 -0.88
N ARG A 76 -3.83 -1.32 -0.59
CA ARG A 76 -4.51 -1.76 0.63
C ARG A 76 -3.76 -1.37 1.90
N ARG A 77 -2.46 -1.22 1.83
CA ARG A 77 -1.58 -0.78 2.91
C ARG A 77 -1.44 0.74 3.01
N GLY A 78 -2.17 1.49 2.19
CA GLY A 78 -2.16 2.95 2.20
C GLY A 78 -1.02 3.58 1.39
N HIS A 79 -0.34 2.84 0.51
CA HIS A 79 0.72 3.39 -0.33
C HIS A 79 0.14 4.23 -1.47
N ALA A 80 0.34 5.54 -1.42
CA ALA A 80 -0.32 6.52 -2.29
C ALA A 80 -0.06 6.29 -3.79
N LEU A 81 1.19 6.03 -4.18
CA LEU A 81 1.53 5.73 -5.58
C LEU A 81 0.89 4.43 -6.08
N SER A 82 0.81 3.40 -5.23
CA SER A 82 0.10 2.16 -5.56
C SER A 82 -1.39 2.41 -5.75
N GLN A 83 -2.00 3.27 -4.94
CA GLN A 83 -3.41 3.67 -5.07
C GLN A 83 -3.67 4.38 -6.40
N ILE A 84 -2.78 5.29 -6.82
CA ILE A 84 -2.86 5.94 -8.15
C ILE A 84 -2.77 4.91 -9.27
N HIS A 85 -1.79 4.02 -9.24
CA HIS A 85 -1.66 2.99 -10.27
C HIS A 85 -2.85 2.04 -10.30
N LEU A 86 -3.32 1.63 -9.13
CA LEU A 86 -4.50 0.77 -9.03
C LEU A 86 -5.76 1.45 -9.58
N GLY A 87 -5.96 2.74 -9.28
CA GLY A 87 -7.04 3.53 -9.86
C GLY A 87 -6.98 3.57 -11.39
N LYS A 88 -5.80 3.79 -11.96
CA LYS A 88 -5.59 3.73 -13.42
C LYS A 88 -5.89 2.35 -14.00
N TYR A 89 -5.50 1.29 -13.32
CA TYR A 89 -5.74 -0.08 -13.77
C TYR A 89 -7.22 -0.42 -13.79
N TYR A 90 -8.00 -0.01 -12.78
CA TYR A 90 -9.45 -0.14 -12.79
C TYR A 90 -10.12 0.74 -13.87
N ALA A 91 -9.63 1.97 -14.07
CA ALA A 91 -10.20 2.88 -15.07
C ALA A 91 -9.99 2.37 -16.50
N ASN A 92 -8.85 1.73 -16.77
CA ASN A 92 -8.46 1.26 -18.11
C ASN A 92 -8.70 -0.23 -18.34
N GLY A 93 -9.10 -0.98 -17.32
CA GLY A 93 -9.23 -2.44 -17.43
C GLY A 93 -7.90 -3.17 -17.63
N GLN A 94 -6.84 -2.72 -16.95
CA GLN A 94 -5.51 -3.33 -17.03
C GLN A 94 -5.34 -4.37 -15.92
N GLY A 95 -5.22 -5.65 -16.28
CA GLY A 95 -5.12 -6.74 -15.32
C GLY A 95 -6.39 -7.01 -14.51
N THR A 96 -7.47 -6.29 -14.79
CA THR A 96 -8.79 -6.40 -14.19
C THR A 96 -9.84 -5.87 -15.16
N GLU A 97 -11.11 -6.07 -14.86
CA GLU A 97 -12.20 -5.42 -15.59
C GLU A 97 -12.25 -3.92 -15.25
N VAL A 98 -12.83 -3.14 -16.19
CA VAL A 98 -13.06 -1.71 -15.96
C VAL A 98 -14.07 -1.53 -14.83
N ASP A 99 -13.71 -0.75 -13.83
CA ASP A 99 -14.59 -0.32 -12.74
C ASP A 99 -14.25 1.13 -12.37
N LEU A 100 -15.05 2.07 -12.89
CA LEU A 100 -14.80 3.50 -12.68
C LEU A 100 -15.11 3.95 -11.25
N VAL A 101 -16.06 3.31 -10.57
CA VAL A 101 -16.40 3.59 -9.17
C VAL A 101 -15.24 3.18 -8.26
N GLU A 102 -14.70 1.98 -8.49
CA GLU A 102 -13.53 1.49 -7.76
C GLU A 102 -12.29 2.34 -8.06
N ALA A 103 -12.10 2.74 -9.34
CA ALA A 103 -11.01 3.64 -9.72
C ALA A 103 -11.08 4.98 -8.99
N TYR A 104 -12.27 5.60 -8.94
CA TYR A 104 -12.48 6.87 -8.23
C TYR A 104 -12.17 6.71 -6.73
N LYS A 105 -12.61 5.63 -6.11
CA LYS A 105 -12.30 5.33 -4.69
C LYS A 105 -10.80 5.33 -4.43
N TRP A 106 -10.02 4.66 -5.26
CA TRP A 106 -8.57 4.58 -5.09
C TRP A 106 -7.88 5.92 -5.29
N PHE A 107 -8.30 6.73 -6.26
CA PHE A 107 -7.82 8.10 -6.42
C PHE A 107 -8.18 8.96 -5.21
N ARG A 108 -9.39 8.81 -4.68
CA ARG A 108 -9.84 9.55 -3.48
C ARG A 108 -9.04 9.21 -2.22
N LEU A 109 -8.57 7.98 -2.09
CA LEU A 109 -7.75 7.53 -0.96
C LEU A 109 -6.30 7.98 -1.06
N SER A 110 -5.82 8.24 -2.26
CA SER A 110 -4.43 8.66 -2.48
C SER A 110 -4.25 10.14 -2.11
N ASP A 111 -3.17 10.46 -1.42
CA ASP A 111 -2.75 11.84 -1.12
C ASP A 111 -1.72 12.38 -2.14
N GLU A 112 -1.55 11.70 -3.27
CA GLU A 112 -0.70 12.19 -4.37
C GLU A 112 -1.31 13.46 -5.01
N PRO A 113 -0.47 14.45 -5.36
CA PRO A 113 -0.97 15.73 -5.88
C PRO A 113 -1.79 15.64 -7.17
N ASN A 114 -1.61 14.60 -7.96
CA ASN A 114 -2.33 14.38 -9.22
C ASN A 114 -3.64 13.57 -9.06
N ALA A 115 -3.97 13.14 -7.85
CA ALA A 115 -5.19 12.36 -7.60
C ALA A 115 -6.47 13.16 -7.97
N ASP A 116 -6.51 14.44 -7.64
CA ASP A 116 -7.64 15.32 -7.94
C ASP A 116 -7.93 15.39 -9.45
N TYR A 117 -6.89 15.47 -10.27
CA TYR A 117 -7.02 15.45 -11.73
C TYR A 117 -7.73 14.19 -12.23
N TYR A 118 -7.33 13.01 -11.72
CA TYR A 118 -7.96 11.75 -12.13
C TYR A 118 -9.40 11.64 -11.63
N MET A 119 -9.70 12.15 -10.44
CA MET A 119 -11.08 12.20 -9.93
C MET A 119 -11.96 13.09 -10.80
N ASP A 120 -11.48 14.25 -11.19
CA ASP A 120 -12.22 15.17 -12.08
C ASP A 120 -12.52 14.51 -13.43
N VAL A 121 -11.53 13.85 -14.04
CA VAL A 121 -11.72 13.11 -15.30
C VAL A 121 -12.76 12.01 -15.17
N LEU A 122 -12.78 11.27 -14.06
CA LEU A 122 -13.77 10.21 -13.83
C LEU A 122 -15.15 10.78 -13.49
N ALA A 123 -15.22 11.89 -12.77
CA ALA A 123 -16.49 12.53 -12.41
C ALA A 123 -17.31 12.91 -13.65
N ASP A 124 -16.65 13.28 -14.75
CA ASP A 124 -17.32 13.56 -16.04
C ASP A 124 -17.95 12.29 -16.68
N GLN A 125 -17.53 11.11 -16.29
CA GLN A 125 -18.00 9.82 -16.81
C GLN A 125 -18.95 9.09 -15.86
N LEU A 126 -18.99 9.48 -14.59
CA LEU A 126 -19.79 8.87 -13.54
C LEU A 126 -21.05 9.70 -13.27
N THR A 127 -22.13 9.03 -12.87
CA THR A 127 -23.29 9.71 -12.32
C THR A 127 -22.99 10.24 -10.91
N ALA A 128 -23.78 11.22 -10.45
CA ALA A 128 -23.66 11.73 -9.08
C ALA A 128 -23.82 10.63 -8.01
N GLY A 129 -24.68 9.65 -8.28
CA GLY A 129 -24.87 8.49 -7.40
C GLY A 129 -23.63 7.58 -7.33
N GLU A 130 -22.98 7.34 -8.46
CA GLU A 130 -21.76 6.55 -8.54
C GLU A 130 -20.57 7.26 -7.86
N VAL A 131 -20.45 8.58 -8.01
CA VAL A 131 -19.46 9.38 -7.27
C VAL A 131 -19.72 9.29 -5.77
N ALA A 132 -20.99 9.43 -5.33
CA ALA A 132 -21.35 9.30 -3.92
C ALA A 132 -21.05 7.90 -3.37
N GLU A 133 -21.27 6.85 -4.16
CA GLU A 133 -20.89 5.47 -3.80
C GLU A 133 -19.38 5.34 -3.64
N ALA A 134 -18.59 5.83 -4.58
CA ALA A 134 -17.13 5.79 -4.52
C ALA A 134 -16.61 6.54 -3.28
N GLU A 135 -17.15 7.72 -2.98
CA GLU A 135 -16.81 8.48 -1.78
C GLU A 135 -17.16 7.72 -0.50
N GLN A 136 -18.30 7.02 -0.48
CA GLN A 136 -18.68 6.18 0.67
C GLN A 136 -17.72 5.00 0.83
N ARG A 137 -17.39 4.31 -0.25
CA ARG A 137 -16.40 3.22 -0.22
C ARG A 137 -15.03 3.70 0.27
N ALA A 138 -14.62 4.93 -0.10
CA ALA A 138 -13.37 5.52 0.39
C ALA A 138 -13.41 5.80 1.89
N ARG A 139 -14.55 6.33 2.41
CA ARG A 139 -14.72 6.56 3.86
C ARG A 139 -14.72 5.27 4.66
N ASP A 140 -15.31 4.22 4.12
CA ASP A 140 -15.42 2.91 4.79
C ASP A 140 -14.14 2.07 4.65
N PHE A 141 -13.19 2.53 3.85
CA PHE A 141 -11.95 1.80 3.62
C PHE A 141 -11.13 1.70 4.91
N VAL A 142 -10.88 0.46 5.30
CA VAL A 142 -9.92 0.13 6.37
C VAL A 142 -8.74 -0.54 5.72
N GLY A 143 -7.57 0.03 5.85
CA GLY A 143 -6.34 -0.55 5.32
C GLY A 143 -6.15 -1.98 5.84
N THR A 144 -5.84 -2.90 4.94
CA THR A 144 -5.52 -4.28 5.31
C THR A 144 -4.02 -4.48 5.20
N TYR A 145 -3.49 -5.11 6.22
CA TYR A 145 -2.07 -5.37 6.36
C TYR A 145 -1.72 -6.86 6.14
N GLU A 146 -2.57 -7.53 5.43
CA GLU A 146 -2.33 -8.91 5.02
C GLU A 146 -1.24 -9.05 3.96
#